data_86fdefe2884152df867d63767b9c78f7
#
_entry.id   86fdefe2884152df867d63767b9c78f7
#
_cell.length_a   1.000
_cell.length_b   1.000
_cell.length_c   1.000
_cell.angle_alpha   90.00
_cell.angle_beta   90.00
_cell.angle_gamma   90.00
#
_symmetry.space_group_name_H-M   'P 1'
#
loop_
_entity.id
_entity.type
_entity.pdbx_description
1 polymer ?
#
loop_
_entity_poly.entity_id
_entity_poly.type
_entity_poly.pdbx_seq_one_letter_code
_entity_poly.pdbx_strand_id
1 'polypeptide(L)'
;MLKNEKQYNSVKAQLLKWLKAQNVLQTRIAERQAPEWLLSEEKFDIEEQIKQLQAELKEYDDTLAGRKQLLSPTAVLAQLPDLLVSCRIAKHWTQKDLAEHVGMHENQIQKYESENYACASLQTLTKIAVAMQEEESSDKKSASV
;
A
#
# COMPACT_ATOMS: atom_id res chain seq x y z
N MET A 1 7.76 -0.70 -2.86
CA MET A 1 7.86 -1.15 -4.27
C MET A 1 9.02 -0.46 -4.97
N LEU A 2 9.94 -1.22 -5.55
CA LEU A 2 11.07 -0.69 -6.32
C LEU A 2 10.60 -0.28 -7.71
N LYS A 3 10.99 0.93 -8.13
CA LYS A 3 10.50 1.54 -9.37
C LYS A 3 11.51 1.51 -10.52
N ASN A 4 12.77 1.27 -10.23
CA ASN A 4 13.83 1.28 -11.24
C ASN A 4 15.05 0.47 -10.77
N GLU A 5 15.94 0.19 -11.73
CA GLU A 5 17.17 -0.56 -11.50
C GLU A 5 18.11 0.10 -10.49
N LYS A 6 18.14 1.41 -10.44
CA LYS A 6 18.97 2.14 -9.45
C LYS A 6 18.54 1.85 -8.03
N GLN A 7 17.22 1.87 -7.77
CA GLN A 7 16.66 1.51 -6.47
C GLN A 7 16.91 0.03 -6.14
N TYR A 8 16.74 -0.85 -7.12
CA TYR A 8 17.03 -2.28 -7.00
C TYR A 8 18.48 -2.52 -6.57
N ASN A 9 19.44 -1.90 -7.25
CA ASN A 9 20.86 -2.03 -6.91
C ASN A 9 21.19 -1.45 -5.53
N SER A 10 20.53 -0.36 -5.13
CA SER A 10 20.66 0.23 -3.79
C SER A 10 20.18 -0.74 -2.70
N VAL A 11 19.02 -1.33 -2.90
CA VAL A 11 18.48 -2.33 -1.96
C VAL A 11 19.36 -3.57 -1.90
N LYS A 12 19.87 -4.03 -3.04
CA LYS A 12 20.81 -5.15 -3.10
C LYS A 12 22.10 -4.88 -2.31
N ALA A 13 22.62 -3.65 -2.40
CA ALA A 13 23.79 -3.23 -1.62
C ALA A 13 23.47 -3.18 -0.11
N GLN A 14 22.31 -2.71 0.28
CA GLN A 14 21.85 -2.73 1.67
C GLN A 14 21.72 -4.16 2.20
N LEU A 15 21.15 -5.06 1.41
CA LEU A 15 21.05 -6.48 1.76
C LEU A 15 22.42 -7.10 2.06
N LEU A 16 23.42 -6.80 1.23
CA LEU A 16 24.79 -7.28 1.46
C LEU A 16 25.38 -6.79 2.80
N LYS A 17 25.09 -5.54 3.18
CA LYS A 17 25.50 -5.01 4.50
C LYS A 17 24.86 -5.75 5.65
N TRP A 18 23.58 -6.04 5.56
CA TRP A 18 22.85 -6.77 6.60
C TRP A 18 23.29 -8.24 6.69
N LEU A 19 23.59 -8.88 5.56
CA LEU A 19 24.15 -10.24 5.54
C LEU A 19 25.52 -10.29 6.20
N LYS A 20 26.37 -9.28 5.99
CA LYS A 20 27.66 -9.15 6.69
C LYS A 20 27.45 -8.94 8.19
N ALA A 21 26.50 -8.10 8.58
CA ALA A 21 26.14 -7.89 9.99
C ALA A 21 25.65 -9.18 10.64
N GLN A 22 24.88 -9.99 9.93
CA GLN A 22 24.42 -11.31 10.39
C GLN A 22 25.60 -12.25 10.67
N ASN A 23 26.59 -12.30 9.77
CA ASN A 23 27.79 -13.12 9.96
C ASN A 23 28.59 -12.68 11.17
N VAL A 24 28.78 -11.38 11.38
CA VAL A 24 29.46 -10.82 12.56
C VAL A 24 28.70 -11.19 13.84
N LEU A 25 27.37 -11.07 13.82
CA LEU A 25 26.54 -11.43 14.96
C LEU A 25 26.64 -12.92 15.31
N GLN A 26 26.66 -13.80 14.32
CA GLN A 26 26.83 -15.25 14.54
C GLN A 26 28.14 -15.55 15.25
N THR A 27 29.22 -14.87 14.89
CA THR A 27 30.53 -14.99 15.59
C THR A 27 30.43 -14.50 17.04
N ARG A 28 29.78 -13.36 17.28
CA ARG A 28 29.55 -12.82 18.61
C ARG A 28 28.72 -13.76 19.50
N ILE A 29 27.72 -14.40 18.92
CA ILE A 29 26.90 -15.42 19.60
C ILE A 29 27.77 -16.64 20.00
N ALA A 30 28.54 -17.16 19.05
CA ALA A 30 29.41 -18.31 19.27
C ALA A 30 30.47 -18.06 20.36
N GLU A 31 31.03 -16.86 20.41
CA GLU A 31 32.05 -16.42 21.35
C GLU A 31 31.47 -15.83 22.64
N ARG A 32 30.14 -15.76 22.77
CA ARG A 32 29.43 -15.21 23.95
C ARG A 32 29.91 -13.81 24.38
N GLN A 33 30.10 -12.93 23.37
CA GLN A 33 30.65 -11.58 23.57
C GLN A 33 29.69 -10.58 24.22
N ALA A 34 28.40 -10.92 24.36
CA ALA A 34 27.38 -10.08 24.98
C ALA A 34 26.30 -10.96 25.65
N PRO A 35 25.42 -10.38 26.51
CA PRO A 35 24.30 -11.08 27.08
C PRO A 35 23.38 -11.70 26.02
N GLU A 36 22.89 -12.91 26.30
CA GLU A 36 22.06 -13.68 25.38
C GLU A 36 20.80 -12.93 24.93
N TRP A 37 20.15 -12.21 25.83
CA TRP A 37 18.96 -11.44 25.51
C TRP A 37 19.23 -10.33 24.48
N LEU A 38 20.38 -9.63 24.61
CA LEU A 38 20.79 -8.58 23.68
C LEU A 38 21.11 -9.15 22.30
N LEU A 39 21.84 -10.25 22.25
CA LEU A 39 22.18 -10.93 20.99
C LEU A 39 20.94 -11.49 20.30
N SER A 40 19.94 -11.93 21.04
CA SER A 40 18.66 -12.41 20.50
C SER A 40 17.85 -11.27 19.88
N GLU A 41 17.82 -10.10 20.52
CA GLU A 41 17.15 -8.91 19.94
C GLU A 41 17.84 -8.44 18.67
N GLU A 42 19.17 -8.32 18.68
CA GLU A 42 19.94 -7.95 17.49
C GLU A 42 19.72 -8.95 16.34
N LYS A 43 19.67 -10.23 16.65
CA LYS A 43 19.40 -11.29 15.67
C LYS A 43 18.03 -11.12 15.03
N PHE A 44 17.01 -10.89 15.83
CA PHE A 44 15.65 -10.67 15.37
C PHE A 44 15.57 -9.46 14.42
N ASP A 45 16.16 -8.33 14.81
CA ASP A 45 16.15 -7.11 14.02
C ASP A 45 16.87 -7.29 12.67
N ILE A 46 18.03 -7.95 12.67
CA ILE A 46 18.80 -8.23 11.46
C ILE A 46 18.01 -9.16 10.52
N GLU A 47 17.42 -10.22 11.05
CA GLU A 47 16.63 -11.18 10.27
C GLU A 47 15.39 -10.51 9.63
N GLU A 48 14.71 -9.62 10.36
CA GLU A 48 13.58 -8.87 9.83
C GLU A 48 13.99 -7.91 8.70
N GLN A 49 15.11 -7.20 8.86
CA GLN A 49 15.64 -6.34 7.79
C GLN A 49 16.01 -7.13 6.53
N ILE A 50 16.69 -8.24 6.69
CA ILE A 50 17.05 -9.13 5.58
C ILE A 50 15.80 -9.63 4.86
N LYS A 51 14.80 -10.07 5.60
CA LYS A 51 13.53 -10.57 5.07
C LYS A 51 12.79 -9.51 4.24
N GLN A 52 12.71 -8.27 4.76
CA GLN A 52 12.07 -7.17 4.05
C GLN A 52 12.78 -6.83 2.74
N LEU A 53 14.10 -6.70 2.78
CA LEU A 53 14.89 -6.38 1.58
C LEU A 53 14.82 -7.50 0.54
N GLN A 54 14.87 -8.75 0.96
CA GLN A 54 14.70 -9.91 0.06
C GLN A 54 13.31 -9.94 -0.59
N ALA A 55 12.26 -9.59 0.17
CA ALA A 55 10.90 -9.52 -0.36
C ALA A 55 10.76 -8.41 -1.42
N GLU A 56 11.35 -7.24 -1.20
CA GLU A 56 11.34 -6.15 -2.18
C GLU A 56 12.08 -6.52 -3.47
N LEU A 57 13.24 -7.15 -3.36
CA LEU A 57 14.01 -7.63 -4.52
C LEU A 57 13.25 -8.69 -5.29
N LYS A 58 12.64 -9.64 -4.58
CA LYS A 58 11.83 -10.70 -5.19
C LYS A 58 10.62 -10.14 -5.93
N GLU A 59 9.90 -9.17 -5.35
CA GLU A 59 8.77 -8.52 -6.00
C GLU A 59 9.18 -7.86 -7.33
N TYR A 60 10.31 -7.16 -7.33
CA TYR A 60 10.85 -6.54 -8.52
C TYR A 60 11.24 -7.57 -9.60
N ASP A 61 11.96 -8.62 -9.20
CA ASP A 61 12.37 -9.69 -10.10
C ASP A 61 11.16 -10.43 -10.68
N ASP A 62 10.14 -10.73 -9.88
CA ASP A 62 8.91 -11.39 -10.31
C ASP A 62 8.12 -10.51 -11.29
N THR A 63 8.13 -9.19 -11.10
CA THR A 63 7.49 -8.24 -12.01
C THR A 63 8.23 -8.21 -13.35
N LEU A 64 9.56 -8.10 -13.34
CA LEU A 64 10.37 -8.12 -14.57
C LEU A 64 10.21 -9.43 -15.36
N ALA A 65 10.14 -10.55 -14.67
CA ALA A 65 10.01 -11.87 -15.29
C ALA A 65 8.58 -12.23 -15.72
N GLY A 66 7.61 -11.33 -15.47
CA GLY A 66 6.20 -11.58 -15.78
C GLY A 66 5.53 -12.63 -14.91
N ARG A 67 6.12 -13.00 -13.77
CA ARG A 67 5.53 -13.95 -12.82
C ARG A 67 4.46 -13.33 -11.92
N LYS A 68 4.51 -12.01 -11.73
CA LYS A 68 3.49 -11.30 -10.96
C LYS A 68 2.23 -11.12 -11.80
N GLN A 69 1.11 -11.62 -11.28
CA GLN A 69 -0.19 -11.41 -11.92
C GLN A 69 -0.63 -9.95 -11.75
N LEU A 70 -0.75 -9.23 -12.85
CA LEU A 70 -1.11 -7.82 -12.87
C LEU A 70 -2.54 -7.65 -13.38
N LEU A 71 -3.28 -6.72 -12.80
CA LEU A 71 -4.55 -6.27 -13.32
C LEU A 71 -4.32 -5.45 -14.61
N SER A 72 -5.22 -5.58 -15.57
CA SER A 72 -5.17 -4.72 -16.76
C SER A 72 -5.46 -3.26 -16.39
N PRO A 73 -4.52 -2.32 -16.61
CA PRO A 73 -4.74 -0.92 -16.27
C PRO A 73 -5.97 -0.32 -16.98
N THR A 74 -6.18 -0.66 -18.25
CA THR A 74 -7.33 -0.22 -19.04
C THR A 74 -8.65 -0.73 -18.46
N ALA A 75 -8.70 -2.00 -18.06
CA ALA A 75 -9.91 -2.57 -17.46
C ALA A 75 -10.24 -1.93 -16.11
N VAL A 76 -9.23 -1.66 -15.28
CA VAL A 76 -9.41 -0.99 -13.99
C VAL A 76 -9.94 0.44 -14.18
N LEU A 77 -9.32 1.21 -15.08
CA LEU A 77 -9.75 2.58 -15.36
C LEU A 77 -11.15 2.63 -15.98
N ALA A 78 -11.50 1.68 -16.84
CA ALA A 78 -12.83 1.62 -17.44
C ALA A 78 -13.94 1.32 -16.42
N GLN A 79 -13.65 0.54 -15.39
CA GLN A 79 -14.61 0.16 -14.35
C GLN A 79 -14.70 1.17 -13.20
N LEU A 80 -13.67 1.98 -12.99
CA LEU A 80 -13.55 2.86 -11.84
C LEU A 80 -14.72 3.87 -11.71
N PRO A 81 -15.17 4.55 -12.77
CA PRO A 81 -16.30 5.48 -12.65
C PRO A 81 -17.58 4.82 -12.13
N ASP A 82 -17.94 3.69 -12.70
CA ASP A 82 -19.14 2.94 -12.29
C ASP A 82 -19.01 2.39 -10.87
N LEU A 83 -17.81 1.96 -10.49
CA LEU A 83 -17.52 1.52 -9.13
C LEU A 83 -17.71 2.64 -8.10
N LEU A 84 -17.22 3.84 -8.37
CA LEU A 84 -17.39 4.99 -7.47
C LEU A 84 -18.86 5.36 -7.28
N VAL A 85 -19.62 5.42 -8.37
CA VAL A 85 -21.07 5.69 -8.32
C VAL A 85 -21.80 4.57 -7.55
N SER A 86 -21.45 3.32 -7.82
CA SER A 86 -22.07 2.16 -7.14
C SER A 86 -21.78 2.18 -5.64
N CYS A 87 -20.57 2.51 -5.23
CA CYS A 87 -20.21 2.65 -3.81
C CYS A 87 -21.04 3.75 -3.11
N ARG A 88 -21.22 4.89 -3.78
CA ARG A 88 -22.07 5.97 -3.26
C ARG A 88 -23.54 5.49 -3.08
N ILE A 89 -24.09 4.85 -4.09
CA ILE A 89 -25.45 4.34 -4.07
C ILE A 89 -25.64 3.27 -2.98
N ALA A 90 -24.66 2.38 -2.84
CA ALA A 90 -24.69 1.34 -1.81
C ALA A 90 -24.72 1.90 -0.37
N LYS A 91 -24.17 3.09 -0.17
CA LYS A 91 -24.23 3.82 1.10
C LYS A 91 -25.53 4.61 1.29
N HIS A 92 -26.43 4.57 0.32
CA HIS A 92 -27.64 5.40 0.27
C HIS A 92 -27.35 6.91 0.28
N TRP A 93 -26.15 7.30 -0.23
CA TRP A 93 -25.77 8.69 -0.34
C TRP A 93 -26.27 9.31 -1.65
N THR A 94 -26.84 10.51 -1.55
CA THR A 94 -27.08 11.37 -2.72
C THR A 94 -25.75 11.99 -3.18
N GLN A 95 -25.74 12.59 -4.36
CA GLN A 95 -24.59 13.36 -4.84
C GLN A 95 -24.25 14.52 -3.89
N LYS A 96 -25.26 15.12 -3.27
CA LYS A 96 -25.09 16.14 -2.24
C LYS A 96 -24.41 15.58 -0.98
N ASP A 97 -24.82 14.40 -0.52
CA ASP A 97 -24.20 13.75 0.65
C ASP A 97 -22.70 13.50 0.40
N LEU A 98 -22.36 12.94 -0.76
CA LEU A 98 -20.96 12.75 -1.13
C LEU A 98 -20.20 14.08 -1.18
N ALA A 99 -20.77 15.11 -1.79
CA ALA A 99 -20.17 16.44 -1.85
C ALA A 99 -19.85 17.00 -0.47
N GLU A 100 -20.76 16.90 0.47
CA GLU A 100 -20.57 17.31 1.87
C GLU A 100 -19.43 16.56 2.56
N HIS A 101 -19.34 15.23 2.36
CA HIS A 101 -18.27 14.40 2.95
C HIS A 101 -16.88 14.72 2.40
N VAL A 102 -16.77 15.11 1.13
CA VAL A 102 -15.48 15.45 0.51
C VAL A 102 -15.18 16.94 0.49
N GLY A 103 -16.08 17.78 0.97
CA GLY A 103 -15.89 19.23 1.00
C GLY A 103 -15.95 19.88 -0.37
N MET A 104 -16.81 19.37 -1.26
CA MET A 104 -17.03 19.88 -2.62
C MET A 104 -18.46 20.36 -2.81
N HIS A 105 -18.70 21.12 -3.88
CA HIS A 105 -20.06 21.48 -4.29
C HIS A 105 -20.77 20.30 -4.98
N GLU A 106 -22.06 20.16 -4.76
CA GLU A 106 -22.88 19.13 -5.40
C GLU A 106 -22.77 19.16 -6.93
N ASN A 107 -22.78 20.34 -7.53
CA ASN A 107 -22.62 20.50 -8.99
C ASN A 107 -21.31 19.91 -9.51
N GLN A 108 -20.26 19.91 -8.72
CA GLN A 108 -18.96 19.34 -9.07
C GLN A 108 -19.02 17.82 -9.07
N ILE A 109 -19.68 17.22 -8.09
CA ILE A 109 -19.92 15.76 -8.06
C ILE A 109 -20.82 15.34 -9.25
N GLN A 110 -21.90 16.09 -9.52
CA GLN A 110 -22.76 15.83 -10.68
C GLN A 110 -21.97 15.83 -11.98
N LYS A 111 -21.11 16.82 -12.16
CA LYS A 111 -20.25 16.93 -13.35
C LYS A 111 -19.30 15.73 -13.45
N TYR A 112 -18.63 15.36 -12.37
CA TYR A 112 -17.72 14.21 -12.35
C TYR A 112 -18.45 12.92 -12.73
N GLU A 113 -19.59 12.65 -12.14
CA GLU A 113 -20.35 11.44 -12.44
C GLU A 113 -20.88 11.43 -13.88
N SER A 114 -21.37 12.56 -14.39
CA SER A 114 -21.88 12.67 -15.76
C SER A 114 -20.79 12.51 -16.83
N GLU A 115 -19.56 12.90 -16.53
CA GLU A 115 -18.39 12.81 -17.41
C GLU A 115 -17.55 11.55 -17.14
N ASN A 116 -18.04 10.58 -16.38
CA ASN A 116 -17.30 9.39 -15.96
C ASN A 116 -15.94 9.71 -15.33
N TYR A 117 -15.87 10.76 -14.52
CA TYR A 117 -14.67 11.23 -13.87
C TYR A 117 -13.49 11.55 -14.80
N ALA A 118 -13.75 11.79 -16.08
CA ALA A 118 -12.71 12.02 -17.09
C ALA A 118 -11.78 13.20 -16.77
N CYS A 119 -12.32 14.25 -16.14
CA CYS A 119 -11.58 15.46 -15.76
C CYS A 119 -11.08 15.44 -14.29
N ALA A 120 -11.37 14.39 -13.53
CA ALA A 120 -10.95 14.29 -12.15
C ALA A 120 -9.48 13.91 -12.04
N SER A 121 -8.75 14.58 -11.15
CA SER A 121 -7.37 14.20 -10.81
C SER A 121 -7.35 12.90 -9.99
N LEU A 122 -6.23 12.19 -10.01
CA LEU A 122 -6.04 11.02 -9.15
C LEU A 122 -6.20 11.37 -7.67
N GLN A 123 -5.78 12.56 -7.27
CA GLN A 123 -5.95 13.09 -5.92
C GLN A 123 -7.43 13.21 -5.54
N THR A 124 -8.25 13.74 -6.44
CA THR A 124 -9.70 13.85 -6.25
C THR A 124 -10.36 12.48 -6.15
N LEU A 125 -10.01 11.55 -7.03
CA LEU A 125 -10.52 10.18 -7.02
C LEU A 125 -10.17 9.46 -5.71
N THR A 126 -8.95 9.63 -5.24
CA THR A 126 -8.49 9.07 -3.95
C THR A 126 -9.30 9.63 -2.78
N LYS A 127 -9.52 10.95 -2.76
CA LYS A 127 -10.31 11.64 -1.73
C LYS A 127 -11.74 11.10 -1.65
N ILE A 128 -12.38 10.93 -2.81
CA ILE A 128 -13.74 10.38 -2.91
C ILE A 128 -13.79 8.93 -2.43
N ALA A 129 -12.83 8.10 -2.87
CA ALA A 129 -12.76 6.70 -2.48
C ALA A 129 -12.56 6.53 -0.97
N VAL A 130 -11.63 7.30 -0.37
CA VAL A 130 -11.35 7.28 1.07
C VAL A 130 -12.58 7.70 1.87
N ALA A 131 -13.28 8.76 1.47
CA ALA A 131 -14.49 9.22 2.15
C ALA A 131 -15.58 8.14 2.21
N MET A 132 -15.70 7.31 1.17
CA MET A 132 -16.66 6.21 1.13
C MET A 132 -16.22 4.98 1.94
N GLN A 133 -14.94 4.82 2.25
CA GLN A 133 -14.41 3.69 3.03
C GLN A 133 -14.39 3.96 4.54
N GLU A 134 -14.13 5.19 4.96
CA GLU A 134 -13.95 5.52 6.38
C GLU A 134 -15.18 5.27 7.24
N GLU A 135 -16.39 5.41 6.71
CA GLU A 135 -17.62 5.15 7.45
C GLU A 135 -17.91 3.65 7.68
N GLU A 136 -17.39 2.76 6.87
CA GLU A 136 -17.55 1.31 7.11
C GLU A 136 -16.86 0.85 8.40
N SER A 137 -15.80 1.55 8.82
CA SER A 137 -15.07 1.22 10.06
C SER A 137 -15.79 1.73 11.32
N SER A 138 -16.61 2.77 11.22
CA SER A 138 -17.39 3.29 12.37
C SER A 138 -18.68 2.51 12.61
N ASP A 139 -19.34 2.02 11.57
CA ASP A 139 -20.55 1.22 11.71
C ASP A 139 -20.27 -0.19 12.28
N LYS A 140 -19.09 -0.76 12.01
CA LYS A 140 -18.68 -2.04 12.61
C LYS A 140 -18.37 -1.93 14.10
N LYS A 141 -18.03 -0.75 14.60
CA LYS A 141 -17.83 -0.52 16.05
C LYS A 141 -19.13 -0.31 16.81
N SER A 142 -20.17 0.19 16.18
CA SER A 142 -21.49 0.37 16.81
C SER A 142 -22.37 -0.89 16.77
N ALA A 143 -22.08 -1.85 15.88
CA ALA A 143 -22.82 -3.10 15.77
C ALA A 143 -22.28 -4.22 16.68
N SER A 144 -21.21 -3.99 17.44
CA SER A 144 -20.60 -4.97 18.36
C SER A 144 -20.87 -4.70 19.86
N VAL A 145 -21.96 -3.98 20.14
CA VAL A 145 -22.45 -3.77 21.52
C VAL A 145 -23.72 -4.56 21.76
#